data_66c49d555b01e6852fcb2d24cf18013c
#
_entry.id   66c49d555b01e6852fcb2d24cf18013c
#
_cell.length_a   1.000
_cell.length_b   1.000
_cell.length_c   1.000
_cell.angle_alpha   90.00
_cell.angle_beta   90.00
_cell.angle_gamma   90.00
#
_symmetry.space_group_name_H-M   'P 1'
#
loop_
_entity.id
_entity.type
_entity.pdbx_description
1 polymer ?
#
loop_
_entity_poly.entity_id
_entity_poly.type
_entity_poly.pdbx_seq_one_letter_code
_entity_poly.pdbx_strand_id
1 'polypeptide(L)'
;MKLLLAIVAVFAALSCEKVKETATGAVNTGAQAVGRTASDVVNNIDRGISESSSIDIQFSDELNRAGLTSGKYYTNTDASGNENIISIYLISSADIDRALFAKLYDKKGLEMGRTKVRVKQAKGDAGYHDFIFDPKIRFEYQSKLIIE
;
A
#
# COMPACT_ATOMS: atom_id res chain seq x y z
N MET A 1 5.69 -18.75 -60.71
CA MET A 1 5.73 -17.44 -60.05
C MET A 1 4.43 -17.09 -59.31
N LYS A 2 3.24 -17.36 -59.81
CA LYS A 2 1.97 -17.04 -59.11
C LYS A 2 1.69 -17.85 -57.85
N LEU A 3 2.16 -19.11 -57.79
CA LEU A 3 1.97 -19.98 -56.63
C LEU A 3 2.84 -19.60 -55.40
N LEU A 4 4.04 -19.13 -55.67
CA LEU A 4 4.99 -18.70 -54.64
C LEU A 4 4.53 -17.41 -53.91
N LEU A 5 3.86 -16.50 -54.63
CA LEU A 5 3.30 -15.25 -54.05
C LEU A 5 2.13 -15.53 -53.12
N ALA A 6 1.33 -16.57 -53.41
CA ALA A 6 0.19 -16.95 -52.56
C ALA A 6 0.64 -17.54 -51.20
N ILE A 7 1.73 -18.32 -51.19
CA ILE A 7 2.28 -18.94 -49.98
C ILE A 7 2.88 -17.88 -49.04
N VAL A 8 3.55 -16.87 -49.57
CA VAL A 8 4.11 -15.77 -48.75
C VAL A 8 3.02 -14.92 -48.09
N ALA A 9 1.89 -14.70 -48.79
CA ALA A 9 0.77 -13.94 -48.21
C ALA A 9 0.07 -14.68 -47.05
N VAL A 10 -0.01 -16.01 -47.11
CA VAL A 10 -0.62 -16.82 -46.04
C VAL A 10 0.26 -16.85 -44.80
N PHE A 11 1.59 -16.87 -44.93
CA PHE A 11 2.50 -16.82 -43.77
C PHE A 11 2.49 -15.47 -43.08
N ALA A 12 2.29 -14.37 -43.80
CA ALA A 12 2.21 -13.02 -43.21
C ALA A 12 0.92 -12.83 -42.38
N ALA A 13 -0.18 -13.46 -42.77
CA ALA A 13 -1.43 -13.36 -42.00
C ALA A 13 -1.39 -14.17 -40.68
N LEU A 14 -0.72 -15.31 -40.65
CA LEU A 14 -0.60 -16.12 -39.43
C LEU A 14 0.36 -15.51 -38.39
N SER A 15 1.36 -14.75 -38.80
CA SER A 15 2.30 -14.13 -37.89
C SER A 15 1.71 -12.90 -37.16
N CYS A 16 0.75 -12.19 -37.78
CA CYS A 16 0.09 -11.05 -37.13
C CYS A 16 -0.86 -11.47 -36.01
N GLU A 17 -1.51 -12.63 -36.11
CA GLU A 17 -2.45 -13.08 -35.09
C GLU A 17 -1.73 -13.54 -33.81
N LYS A 18 -0.59 -14.22 -33.95
CA LYS A 18 0.24 -14.59 -32.78
C LYS A 18 0.88 -13.40 -32.05
N VAL A 19 1.28 -12.38 -32.80
CA VAL A 19 1.83 -11.17 -32.20
C VAL A 19 0.76 -10.39 -31.42
N LYS A 20 -0.49 -10.37 -31.91
CA LYS A 20 -1.60 -9.75 -31.18
C LYS A 20 -1.91 -10.46 -29.86
N GLU A 21 -1.98 -11.79 -29.86
CA GLU A 21 -2.23 -12.55 -28.63
C GLU A 21 -1.10 -12.38 -27.61
N THR A 22 0.16 -12.38 -28.06
CA THR A 22 1.31 -12.21 -27.16
C THR A 22 1.36 -10.79 -26.60
N ALA A 23 1.05 -9.75 -27.41
CA ALA A 23 1.01 -8.38 -26.96
C ALA A 23 -0.17 -8.12 -25.99
N THR A 24 -1.34 -8.69 -26.28
CA THR A 24 -2.52 -8.57 -25.41
C THR A 24 -2.30 -9.34 -24.09
N GLY A 25 -1.67 -10.51 -24.15
CA GLY A 25 -1.34 -11.28 -22.95
C GLY A 25 -0.31 -10.59 -22.06
N ALA A 26 0.72 -9.96 -22.64
CA ALA A 26 1.75 -9.26 -21.89
C ALA A 26 1.21 -7.95 -21.24
N VAL A 27 0.36 -7.22 -21.94
CA VAL A 27 -0.29 -6.01 -21.40
C VAL A 27 -1.28 -6.38 -20.30
N ASN A 28 -2.07 -7.45 -20.49
CA ASN A 28 -2.99 -7.92 -19.46
C ASN A 28 -2.27 -8.46 -18.23
N THR A 29 -1.13 -9.15 -18.41
CA THR A 29 -0.34 -9.65 -17.25
C THR A 29 0.30 -8.51 -16.50
N GLY A 30 0.82 -7.48 -17.18
CA GLY A 30 1.34 -6.26 -16.55
C GLY A 30 0.25 -5.42 -15.88
N ALA A 31 -0.89 -5.23 -16.54
CA ALA A 31 -2.02 -4.51 -15.99
C ALA A 31 -2.69 -5.29 -14.84
N GLN A 32 -2.74 -6.62 -14.92
CA GLN A 32 -3.23 -7.46 -13.81
C GLN A 32 -2.27 -7.46 -12.61
N ALA A 33 -0.96 -7.38 -12.80
CA ALA A 33 -0.01 -7.29 -11.70
C ALA A 33 -0.12 -5.93 -10.99
N VAL A 34 -0.23 -4.84 -11.75
CA VAL A 34 -0.46 -3.49 -11.19
C VAL A 34 -1.89 -3.37 -10.63
N GLY A 35 -2.89 -3.95 -11.31
CA GLY A 35 -4.27 -3.96 -10.85
C GLY A 35 -4.49 -4.84 -9.62
N ARG A 36 -3.78 -5.96 -9.49
CA ARG A 36 -3.83 -6.80 -8.28
C ARG A 36 -3.27 -6.06 -7.09
N THR A 37 -2.15 -5.36 -7.22
CA THR A 37 -1.59 -4.56 -6.12
C THR A 37 -2.55 -3.45 -5.70
N ALA A 38 -3.17 -2.76 -6.64
CA ALA A 38 -4.16 -1.72 -6.34
C ALA A 38 -5.51 -2.30 -5.86
N SER A 39 -6.00 -3.38 -6.50
CA SER A 39 -7.24 -4.05 -6.08
C SER A 39 -7.08 -4.78 -4.75
N ASP A 40 -5.93 -5.43 -4.51
CA ASP A 40 -5.69 -6.11 -3.24
C ASP A 40 -5.53 -5.11 -2.10
N VAL A 41 -4.94 -3.95 -2.35
CA VAL A 41 -4.89 -2.83 -1.41
C VAL A 41 -6.30 -2.28 -1.16
N VAL A 42 -7.09 -2.03 -2.20
CA VAL A 42 -8.47 -1.52 -2.05
C VAL A 42 -9.39 -2.55 -1.39
N ASN A 43 -9.30 -3.84 -1.77
CA ASN A 43 -10.11 -4.91 -1.17
C ASN A 43 -9.70 -5.21 0.27
N ASN A 44 -8.42 -5.03 0.63
CA ASN A 44 -7.96 -5.16 2.01
C ASN A 44 -8.35 -3.94 2.85
N ILE A 45 -8.44 -2.74 2.26
CA ILE A 45 -8.98 -1.55 2.94
C ILE A 45 -10.44 -1.78 3.36
N ASP A 46 -11.27 -2.36 2.49
CA ASP A 46 -12.67 -2.67 2.83
C ASP A 46 -12.83 -3.85 3.80
N ARG A 47 -11.85 -4.76 3.85
CA ARG A 47 -11.85 -5.91 4.80
C ARG A 47 -11.13 -5.59 6.11
N GLY A 48 -10.19 -4.66 6.12
CA GLY A 48 -9.42 -4.29 7.31
C GLY A 48 -10.10 -3.27 8.22
N ILE A 49 -11.19 -2.65 7.78
CA ILE A 49 -12.09 -1.89 8.66
C ILE A 49 -13.09 -2.89 9.25
N SER A 50 -12.60 -3.86 10.00
CA SER A 50 -13.48 -4.53 10.95
C SER A 50 -13.79 -3.50 12.05
N GLU A 51 -15.05 -3.25 12.31
CA GLU A 51 -15.55 -2.36 13.38
C GLU A 51 -14.95 -2.70 14.78
N SER A 52 -14.16 -3.77 14.86
CA SER A 52 -13.54 -4.29 16.07
C SER A 52 -12.24 -3.59 16.49
N SER A 53 -11.57 -2.85 15.63
CA SER A 53 -10.32 -2.15 15.97
C SER A 53 -10.28 -0.73 15.39
N SER A 54 -11.05 0.17 16.00
CA SER A 54 -10.94 1.60 15.71
C SER A 54 -9.66 2.14 16.39
N ILE A 55 -8.67 2.52 15.60
CA ILE A 55 -7.44 3.16 16.07
C ILE A 55 -7.53 4.65 15.76
N ASP A 56 -7.44 5.49 16.79
CA ASP A 56 -7.38 6.94 16.67
C ASP A 56 -5.94 7.36 16.32
N ILE A 57 -5.70 7.80 15.07
CA ILE A 57 -4.38 8.19 14.60
C ILE A 57 -4.21 9.70 14.73
N GLN A 58 -3.22 10.12 15.52
CA GLN A 58 -2.90 11.51 15.76
C GLN A 58 -1.46 11.82 15.39
N PHE A 59 -1.25 12.95 14.70
CA PHE A 59 0.08 13.48 14.40
C PHE A 59 0.44 14.57 15.43
N SER A 60 1.73 14.64 15.78
CA SER A 60 2.22 15.77 16.56
C SER A 60 2.05 17.09 15.79
N ASP A 61 1.94 18.19 16.52
CA ASP A 61 1.85 19.53 15.93
C ASP A 61 3.04 19.84 15.02
N GLU A 62 4.21 19.27 15.33
CA GLU A 62 5.42 19.44 14.51
C GLU A 62 5.23 18.80 13.13
N LEU A 63 4.71 17.57 13.07
CA LEU A 63 4.47 16.87 11.79
C LEU A 63 3.37 17.54 10.97
N ASN A 64 2.30 17.99 11.63
CA ASN A 64 1.25 18.75 10.96
C ASN A 64 1.79 20.05 10.35
N ARG A 65 2.63 20.79 11.09
CA ARG A 65 3.30 22.00 10.55
C ARG A 65 4.33 21.71 9.47
N ALA A 66 4.95 20.52 9.50
CA ALA A 66 5.84 20.05 8.45
C ALA A 66 5.09 19.65 7.18
N GLY A 67 3.76 19.66 7.20
CA GLY A 67 2.93 19.38 6.04
C GLY A 67 2.64 17.90 5.80
N LEU A 68 2.73 17.07 6.84
CA LEU A 68 2.37 15.66 6.79
C LEU A 68 0.97 15.46 7.39
N THR A 69 0.12 14.76 6.64
CA THR A 69 -1.23 14.38 7.07
C THR A 69 -1.50 12.92 6.75
N SER A 70 -2.51 12.33 7.39
CA SER A 70 -2.93 10.95 7.10
C SER A 70 -4.24 10.92 6.32
N GLY A 71 -4.35 9.94 5.42
CA GLY A 71 -5.59 9.47 4.84
C GLY A 71 -6.11 8.24 5.59
N LYS A 72 -6.55 7.23 4.82
CA LYS A 72 -7.00 5.94 5.37
C LYS A 72 -5.85 5.14 5.97
N TYR A 73 -6.18 4.28 6.91
CA TYR A 73 -5.27 3.24 7.41
C TYR A 73 -5.95 1.87 7.39
N TYR A 74 -5.15 0.83 7.53
CA TYR A 74 -5.62 -0.53 7.76
C TYR A 74 -4.61 -1.30 8.61
N THR A 75 -5.08 -2.33 9.32
CA THR A 75 -4.22 -3.27 10.03
C THR A 75 -3.89 -4.47 9.15
N ASN A 76 -2.72 -5.05 9.35
CA ASN A 76 -2.24 -6.19 8.57
C ASN A 76 -1.46 -7.16 9.46
N THR A 77 -1.28 -8.38 8.98
CA THR A 77 -0.53 -9.42 9.68
C THR A 77 0.87 -9.56 9.10
N ASP A 78 1.84 -9.89 9.96
CA ASP A 78 3.17 -10.29 9.53
C ASP A 78 3.17 -11.71 8.90
N ALA A 79 4.33 -12.15 8.40
CA ALA A 79 4.48 -13.46 7.78
C ALA A 79 4.18 -14.64 8.75
N SER A 80 4.17 -14.39 10.06
CA SER A 80 3.84 -15.36 11.10
C SER A 80 2.37 -15.32 11.53
N GLY A 81 1.56 -14.45 10.90
CA GLY A 81 0.14 -14.30 11.20
C GLY A 81 -0.17 -13.42 12.41
N ASN A 82 0.80 -12.64 12.92
CA ASN A 82 0.55 -11.69 14.00
C ASN A 82 0.00 -10.39 13.42
N GLU A 83 -1.13 -9.91 13.94
CA GLU A 83 -1.72 -8.63 13.57
C GLU A 83 -0.98 -7.49 14.30
N ASN A 84 0.18 -7.10 13.76
CA ASN A 84 1.10 -6.14 14.37
C ASN A 84 1.58 -5.04 13.40
N ILE A 85 0.93 -4.90 12.25
CA ILE A 85 1.27 -3.90 11.23
C ILE A 85 0.11 -2.92 11.09
N ILE A 86 0.41 -1.62 11.15
CA ILE A 86 -0.53 -0.55 10.78
C ILE A 86 0.01 0.14 9.53
N SER A 87 -0.70 -0.01 8.42
CA SER A 87 -0.39 0.65 7.15
C SER A 87 -1.19 1.95 7.05
N ILE A 88 -0.49 3.09 6.98
CA ILE A 88 -1.11 4.42 6.96
C ILE A 88 -0.81 5.11 5.63
N TYR A 89 -1.84 5.62 4.98
CA TYR A 89 -1.69 6.47 3.81
C TYR A 89 -1.25 7.86 4.24
N LEU A 90 0.02 8.21 4.00
CA LEU A 90 0.60 9.51 4.33
C LEU A 90 0.56 10.43 3.11
N ILE A 91 0.21 11.69 3.33
CA ILE A 91 0.11 12.73 2.30
C ILE A 91 1.05 13.86 2.70
N SER A 92 1.96 14.23 1.80
CA SER A 92 2.98 15.26 2.04
C SER A 92 2.69 16.53 1.23
N SER A 93 2.50 17.67 1.92
CA SER A 93 2.38 19.00 1.30
C SER A 93 3.72 19.73 1.19
N ALA A 94 4.80 19.13 1.70
CA ALA A 94 6.19 19.59 1.62
C ALA A 94 7.12 18.38 1.44
N ASP A 95 8.41 18.62 1.16
CA ASP A 95 9.41 17.56 1.09
C ASP A 95 9.65 16.97 2.50
N ILE A 96 9.52 15.68 2.64
CA ILE A 96 9.69 14.93 3.89
C ILE A 96 10.84 13.92 3.70
N ASP A 97 11.87 13.98 4.54
CA ASP A 97 12.90 12.95 4.66
C ASP A 97 13.31 12.83 6.12
N ARG A 98 12.54 12.07 6.89
CA ARG A 98 12.76 11.91 8.33
C ARG A 98 12.26 10.56 8.85
N ALA A 99 12.74 10.19 10.03
CA ALA A 99 12.18 9.09 10.79
C ALA A 99 10.94 9.57 11.55
N LEU A 100 9.85 8.83 11.42
CA LEU A 100 8.64 9.01 12.21
C LEU A 100 8.62 7.97 13.32
N PHE A 101 8.30 8.39 14.52
CA PHE A 101 8.09 7.52 15.68
C PHE A 101 6.59 7.36 15.90
N ALA A 102 6.13 6.12 16.02
CA ALA A 102 4.74 5.81 16.30
C ALA A 102 4.64 5.12 17.67
N LYS A 103 3.81 5.68 18.56
CA LYS A 103 3.54 5.17 19.91
C LYS A 103 2.08 4.74 19.98
N LEU A 104 1.85 3.48 20.32
CA LEU A 104 0.52 2.91 20.47
C LEU A 104 0.11 2.89 21.94
N TYR A 105 -1.07 3.39 22.23
CA TYR A 105 -1.65 3.46 23.56
C TYR A 105 -2.97 2.69 23.62
N ASP A 106 -3.26 2.06 24.74
CA ASP A 106 -4.55 1.49 25.03
C ASP A 106 -5.62 2.56 25.33
N LYS A 107 -6.87 2.13 25.49
CA LYS A 107 -7.98 3.04 25.86
C LYS A 107 -7.85 3.74 27.19
N LYS A 108 -6.91 3.30 28.06
CA LYS A 108 -6.60 3.92 29.36
C LYS A 108 -5.42 4.91 29.24
N GLY A 109 -4.82 5.02 28.08
CA GLY A 109 -3.67 5.87 27.82
C GLY A 109 -2.33 5.26 28.25
N LEU A 110 -2.26 3.94 28.47
CA LEU A 110 -1.01 3.23 28.75
C LEU A 110 -0.34 2.88 27.44
N GLU A 111 0.95 3.18 27.30
CA GLU A 111 1.72 2.84 26.12
C GLU A 111 1.88 1.31 26.02
N MET A 112 1.39 0.75 24.92
CA MET A 112 1.48 -0.68 24.59
C MET A 112 2.76 -1.01 23.84
N GLY A 113 3.27 -0.06 23.04
CA GLY A 113 4.48 -0.23 22.28
C GLY A 113 4.76 0.93 21.33
N ARG A 114 5.95 0.86 20.74
CA ARG A 114 6.42 1.89 19.80
C ARG A 114 7.20 1.28 18.65
N THR A 115 7.20 1.98 17.53
CA THR A 115 8.00 1.64 16.35
C THR A 115 8.47 2.91 15.66
N LYS A 116 9.34 2.77 14.66
CA LYS A 116 9.73 3.88 13.79
C LYS A 116 9.80 3.45 12.35
N VAL A 117 9.49 4.36 11.45
CA VAL A 117 9.64 4.18 10.00
C VAL A 117 10.35 5.40 9.41
N ARG A 118 11.22 5.20 8.42
CA ARG A 118 11.76 6.32 7.65
C ARG A 118 10.83 6.63 6.49
N VAL A 119 10.35 7.86 6.45
CA VAL A 119 9.50 8.37 5.36
C VAL A 119 10.33 9.33 4.52
N LYS A 120 10.31 9.08 3.20
CA LYS A 120 10.90 9.96 2.20
C LYS A 120 9.86 10.19 1.11
N GLN A 121 9.30 11.38 1.06
CA GLN A 121 8.27 11.80 0.10
C GLN A 121 8.58 13.21 -0.38
N ALA A 122 8.41 13.46 -1.67
CA ALA A 122 8.46 14.81 -2.22
C ALA A 122 7.16 15.56 -1.92
N LYS A 123 7.20 16.88 -2.06
CA LYS A 123 5.99 17.71 -1.98
C LYS A 123 4.93 17.24 -2.98
N GLY A 124 3.74 16.96 -2.49
CA GLY A 124 2.60 16.48 -3.28
C GLY A 124 2.53 14.97 -3.41
N ASP A 125 3.53 14.23 -2.93
CA ASP A 125 3.50 12.76 -2.91
C ASP A 125 2.58 12.24 -1.82
N ALA A 126 2.05 11.04 -2.07
CA ALA A 126 1.28 10.31 -1.08
C ALA A 126 1.49 8.79 -1.27
N GLY A 127 1.45 8.05 -0.18
CA GLY A 127 1.64 6.58 -0.23
C GLY A 127 1.44 5.92 1.11
N TYR A 128 1.31 4.58 1.08
CA TYR A 128 1.21 3.78 2.29
C TYR A 128 2.58 3.53 2.90
N HIS A 129 2.63 3.63 4.23
CA HIS A 129 3.80 3.33 5.05
C HIS A 129 3.41 2.38 6.18
N ASP A 130 4.19 1.31 6.33
CA ASP A 130 3.93 0.25 7.30
C ASP A 130 4.66 0.55 8.62
N PHE A 131 3.90 0.67 9.68
CA PHE A 131 4.37 0.76 11.05
C PHE A 131 4.30 -0.62 11.68
N ILE A 132 5.45 -1.32 11.75
CA ILE A 132 5.56 -2.69 12.23
C ILE A 132 5.92 -2.66 13.71
N PHE A 133 5.04 -3.20 14.56
CA PHE A 133 5.22 -3.30 16.00
C PHE A 133 5.79 -4.67 16.41
N ASP A 134 6.17 -4.80 17.69
CA ASP A 134 6.55 -6.09 18.26
C ASP A 134 5.39 -7.10 18.08
N PRO A 135 5.67 -8.35 17.65
CA PRO A 135 4.64 -9.37 17.43
C PRO A 135 3.78 -9.72 18.66
N LYS A 136 4.22 -9.33 19.86
CA LYS A 136 3.45 -9.51 21.10
C LYS A 136 2.35 -8.48 21.29
N ILE A 137 2.41 -7.35 20.56
CA ILE A 137 1.41 -6.29 20.62
C ILE A 137 0.16 -6.75 19.88
N ARG A 138 -1.01 -6.48 20.45
CA ARG A 138 -2.32 -6.65 19.81
C ARG A 138 -3.00 -5.31 19.74
N PHE A 139 -3.56 -4.97 18.59
CA PHE A 139 -4.34 -3.76 18.43
C PHE A 139 -5.69 -3.96 19.13
N GLU A 140 -5.98 -3.08 20.08
CA GLU A 140 -7.21 -3.11 20.85
C GLU A 140 -8.23 -2.11 20.32
N TYR A 141 -9.50 -2.35 20.56
CA TYR A 141 -10.56 -1.39 20.27
C TYR A 141 -10.33 -0.08 21.03
N GLN A 142 -10.46 1.05 20.33
CA GLN A 142 -10.20 2.40 20.85
C GLN A 142 -8.73 2.64 21.28
N SER A 143 -7.79 1.95 20.66
CA SER A 143 -6.37 2.30 20.77
C SER A 143 -6.10 3.66 20.14
N LYS A 144 -5.08 4.36 20.65
CA LYS A 144 -4.59 5.61 20.09
C LYS A 144 -3.17 5.43 19.56
N LEU A 145 -2.92 5.88 18.34
CA LEU A 145 -1.60 5.91 17.71
C LEU A 145 -1.13 7.36 17.59
N ILE A 146 -0.06 7.72 18.28
CA ILE A 146 0.56 9.04 18.18
C ILE A 146 1.81 8.91 17.31
N ILE A 147 1.91 9.75 16.28
CA ILE A 147 3.04 9.81 15.35
C ILE A 147 3.75 11.16 15.53
N GLU A 148 5.08 11.09 15.77
CA GLU A 148 5.94 12.25 16.06
C GLU A 148 7.28 12.18 15.31
#